data_d15fe090f04c5d4045899b015302f6ff
#
_entry.id   d15fe090f04c5d4045899b015302f6ff
#
_cell.length_a   1.000
_cell.length_b   1.000
_cell.length_c   1.000
_cell.angle_alpha   90.00
_cell.angle_beta   90.00
_cell.angle_gamma   90.00
#
_symmetry.space_group_name_H-M   'P 1'
#
loop_
_entity.id
_entity.type
_entity.pdbx_description
1 polymer ?
#
loop_
_entity_poly.entity_id
_entity_poly.type
_entity_poly.pdbx_seq_one_letter_code
_entity_poly.pdbx_strand_id
1 'polypeptide(L)'
;MEAAVDLAPHVRPMMAQHRSTIAMLRTQLEILPDVAAELEEQTTESERVSRLDQVARDMIDMLMEAETRLQILEELGTSMSSSQTTSLADTYGERVQAKMDGYQAQTARQRYARHPAYIEFRSRVWEVSHQGAMPPLVDLLPREPGDDDVVATPAGEDEEDIVVGGAVLQLRCPLTAHLLQDPVVNTTCQHAYSREAISLYMSENRTRSGSVQCPATGCTASVTRSTLQDAPALKRRVERYERHQLRLEEQRRTQLGTTTLLD
;
A
#
# COMPACT_ATOMS: atom_id res chain seq x y z
N MET A 1 0.17 8.22 54.70
CA MET A 1 -0.82 8.11 53.62
C MET A 1 -0.30 8.98 52.49
N GLU A 2 0.43 8.38 51.61
CA GLU A 2 0.97 9.05 50.43
C GLU A 2 -0.16 9.14 49.40
N ALA A 3 -0.46 10.36 48.96
CA ALA A 3 -1.53 10.58 47.98
C ALA A 3 -1.12 9.95 46.65
N ALA A 4 -1.94 9.06 46.12
CA ALA A 4 -1.77 8.51 44.81
C ALA A 4 -1.72 9.66 43.79
N VAL A 5 -0.61 9.85 43.09
CA VAL A 5 -0.46 10.86 42.04
C VAL A 5 -1.31 10.39 40.86
N ASP A 6 -2.34 11.16 40.53
CA ASP A 6 -3.12 10.94 39.31
C ASP A 6 -2.27 11.32 38.07
N LEU A 7 -1.76 10.32 37.36
CA LEU A 7 -0.95 10.49 36.15
C LEU A 7 -1.78 10.71 34.88
N ALA A 8 -3.09 10.48 34.96
CA ALA A 8 -3.97 10.62 33.81
C ALA A 8 -3.90 12.00 33.11
N PRO A 9 -3.77 13.13 33.83
CA PRO A 9 -3.63 14.44 33.16
C PRO A 9 -2.37 14.60 32.32
N HIS A 10 -1.29 13.87 32.65
CA HIS A 10 -0.01 13.96 31.94
C HIS A 10 0.09 12.95 30.79
N VAL A 11 -0.41 11.75 30.98
CA VAL A 11 -0.35 10.66 29.99
C VAL A 11 -1.32 10.86 28.84
N ARG A 12 -2.54 11.34 29.09
CA ARG A 12 -3.56 11.57 28.05
C ARG A 12 -3.13 12.52 26.92
N PRO A 13 -2.49 13.68 27.21
CA PRO A 13 -1.99 14.55 26.14
C PRO A 13 -0.91 13.88 25.30
N MET A 14 0.01 13.11 25.91
CA MET A 14 1.05 12.38 25.18
C MET A 14 0.43 11.32 24.25
N MET A 15 -0.53 10.55 24.73
CA MET A 15 -1.27 9.58 23.92
C MET A 15 -2.00 10.26 22.76
N ALA A 16 -2.64 11.40 23.00
CA ALA A 16 -3.31 12.18 21.96
C ALA A 16 -2.33 12.67 20.87
N GLN A 17 -1.15 13.12 21.29
CA GLN A 17 -0.09 13.53 20.38
C GLN A 17 0.40 12.37 19.52
N HIS A 18 0.68 11.19 20.12
CA HIS A 18 1.09 10.01 19.36
C HIS A 18 0.02 9.55 18.37
N ARG A 19 -1.26 9.53 18.77
CA ARG A 19 -2.38 9.21 17.86
C ARG A 19 -2.46 10.19 16.68
N SER A 20 -2.26 11.49 16.92
CA SER A 20 -2.22 12.50 15.87
C SER A 20 -1.05 12.28 14.92
N THR A 21 0.15 11.98 15.44
CA THR A 21 1.34 11.67 14.64
C THR A 21 1.12 10.43 13.79
N ILE A 22 0.58 9.35 14.36
CA ILE A 22 0.24 8.11 13.65
C ILE A 22 -0.74 8.39 12.49
N ALA A 23 -1.81 9.15 12.76
CA ALA A 23 -2.79 9.50 11.72
C ALA A 23 -2.15 10.30 10.59
N MET A 24 -1.30 11.28 10.91
CA MET A 24 -0.57 12.07 9.92
C MET A 24 0.37 11.19 9.07
N LEU A 25 1.18 10.34 9.70
CA LEU A 25 2.12 9.45 8.99
C LEU A 25 1.39 8.48 8.06
N ARG A 26 0.28 7.90 8.51
CA ARG A 26 -0.55 7.02 7.67
C ARG A 26 -1.10 7.75 6.45
N THR A 27 -1.62 8.97 6.63
CA THR A 27 -2.11 9.79 5.50
C THR A 27 -1.00 10.12 4.51
N GLN A 28 0.21 10.45 4.99
CA GLN A 28 1.34 10.73 4.11
C GLN A 28 1.82 9.47 3.37
N LEU A 29 1.83 8.30 4.03
CA LEU A 29 2.16 7.03 3.39
C LEU A 29 1.16 6.62 2.31
N GLU A 30 -0.11 7.04 2.40
CA GLU A 30 -1.12 6.82 1.35
C GLU A 30 -0.88 7.69 0.11
N ILE A 31 -0.33 8.90 0.27
CA ILE A 31 -0.08 9.84 -0.83
C ILE A 31 1.26 9.57 -1.52
N LEU A 32 2.27 9.15 -0.76
CA LEU A 32 3.64 8.99 -1.23
C LEU A 32 3.80 8.09 -2.46
N PRO A 33 3.07 6.96 -2.60
CA PRO A 33 3.13 6.12 -3.79
C PRO A 33 2.73 6.83 -5.08
N ASP A 34 1.70 7.68 -5.02
CA ASP A 34 1.24 8.43 -6.20
C ASP A 34 2.28 9.50 -6.62
N VAL A 35 2.89 10.17 -5.65
CA VAL A 35 3.98 11.14 -5.90
C VAL A 35 5.21 10.46 -6.51
N ALA A 36 5.60 9.30 -5.97
CA ALA A 36 6.73 8.54 -6.49
C ALA A 36 6.49 8.02 -7.90
N ALA A 37 5.29 7.53 -8.19
CA ALA A 37 4.91 7.08 -9.51
C ALA A 37 4.89 8.22 -10.54
N GLU A 38 4.39 9.40 -10.17
CA GLU A 38 4.42 10.58 -11.05
C GLU A 38 5.87 11.04 -11.32
N LEU A 39 6.72 10.98 -10.31
CA LEU A 39 8.13 11.32 -10.46
C LEU A 39 8.87 10.32 -11.36
N GLU A 40 8.65 9.01 -11.17
CA GLU A 40 9.20 7.96 -12.04
C GLU A 40 8.76 8.13 -13.50
N GLU A 41 7.52 8.56 -13.72
CA GLU A 41 7.00 8.84 -15.05
C GLU A 41 7.69 10.03 -15.73
N GLN A 42 8.00 11.08 -14.97
CA GLN A 42 8.56 12.33 -15.52
C GLN A 42 10.07 12.29 -15.70
N THR A 43 10.78 11.49 -14.91
CA THR A 43 12.24 11.48 -14.88
C THR A 43 12.77 10.07 -15.05
N THR A 44 13.75 9.91 -15.94
CA THR A 44 14.59 8.71 -15.99
C THR A 44 15.64 8.69 -14.86
N GLU A 45 15.60 9.66 -13.97
CA GLU A 45 16.54 9.79 -12.85
C GLU A 45 16.10 8.93 -11.65
N SER A 46 16.57 7.70 -11.63
CA SER A 46 16.41 6.72 -10.55
C SER A 46 16.77 7.26 -9.14
N GLU A 47 17.61 8.29 -9.06
CA GLU A 47 18.06 8.86 -7.78
C GLU A 47 16.92 9.52 -6.97
N ARG A 48 16.01 10.24 -7.63
CA ARG A 48 14.89 10.91 -6.94
C ARG A 48 13.89 9.91 -6.38
N VAL A 49 13.59 8.88 -7.15
CA VAL A 49 12.71 7.79 -6.69
C VAL A 49 13.36 7.00 -5.57
N SER A 50 14.68 6.77 -5.64
CA SER A 50 15.44 6.14 -4.54
C SER A 50 15.42 6.95 -3.25
N ARG A 51 15.43 8.28 -3.34
CA ARG A 51 15.24 9.16 -2.17
C ARG A 51 13.83 9.04 -1.58
N LEU A 52 12.80 8.94 -2.42
CA LEU A 52 11.43 8.71 -1.94
C LEU A 52 11.25 7.30 -1.34
N ASP A 53 11.95 6.28 -1.86
CA ASP A 53 12.00 4.96 -1.25
C ASP A 53 12.58 5.01 0.17
N GLN A 54 13.66 5.78 0.37
CA GLN A 54 14.22 5.99 1.72
C GLN A 54 13.23 6.74 2.61
N VAL A 55 12.58 7.79 2.11
CA VAL A 55 11.54 8.52 2.87
C VAL A 55 10.39 7.60 3.27
N ALA A 56 9.96 6.69 2.40
CA ALA A 56 8.92 5.71 2.72
C ALA A 56 9.34 4.81 3.90
N ARG A 57 10.58 4.32 3.89
CA ARG A 57 11.12 3.52 4.99
C ARG A 57 11.23 4.31 6.28
N ASP A 58 11.77 5.51 6.22
CA ASP A 58 11.90 6.39 7.40
C ASP A 58 10.53 6.70 8.02
N MET A 59 9.50 6.91 7.19
CA MET A 59 8.14 7.14 7.66
C MET A 59 7.54 5.89 8.31
N ILE A 60 7.84 4.70 7.80
CA ILE A 60 7.41 3.42 8.41
C ILE A 60 8.10 3.22 9.75
N ASP A 61 9.39 3.51 9.84
CA ASP A 61 10.15 3.41 11.09
C ASP A 61 9.60 4.40 12.13
N MET A 62 9.31 5.63 11.74
CA MET A 62 8.66 6.63 12.62
C MET A 62 7.25 6.20 13.04
N LEU A 63 6.48 5.57 12.16
CA LEU A 63 5.16 5.04 12.46
C LEU A 63 5.26 3.94 13.51
N MET A 64 6.17 2.99 13.33
CA MET A 64 6.43 1.90 14.28
C MET A 64 6.85 2.45 15.65
N GLU A 65 7.72 3.47 15.68
CA GLU A 65 8.12 4.11 16.93
C GLU A 65 6.93 4.78 17.64
N ALA A 66 6.10 5.54 16.89
CA ALA A 66 4.94 6.23 17.46
C ALA A 66 3.89 5.24 17.98
N GLU A 67 3.65 4.14 17.26
CA GLU A 67 2.75 3.06 17.70
C GLU A 67 3.27 2.34 18.92
N THR A 68 4.57 2.03 18.97
CA THR A 68 5.23 1.43 20.13
C THR A 68 5.10 2.31 21.37
N ARG A 69 5.36 3.60 21.23
CA ARG A 69 5.22 4.58 22.32
C ARG A 69 3.79 4.68 22.84
N LEU A 70 2.82 4.72 21.93
CA LEU A 70 1.41 4.75 22.28
C LEU A 70 1.00 3.47 23.00
N GLN A 71 1.37 2.31 22.47
CA GLN A 71 1.05 1.00 23.09
C GLN A 71 1.59 0.91 24.51
N ILE A 72 2.85 1.29 24.73
CA ILE A 72 3.46 1.23 26.06
C ILE A 72 2.77 2.20 27.03
N LEU A 73 2.38 3.40 26.58
CA LEU A 73 1.59 4.33 27.40
C LEU A 73 0.22 3.75 27.78
N GLU A 74 -0.45 3.06 26.87
CA GLU A 74 -1.72 2.38 27.13
C GLU A 74 -1.56 1.23 28.14
N GLU A 75 -0.54 0.40 27.95
CA GLU A 75 -0.21 -0.70 28.89
C GLU A 75 0.10 -0.19 30.29
N LEU A 76 0.92 0.84 30.40
CA LEU A 76 1.25 1.45 31.69
C LEU A 76 0.03 2.13 32.32
N GLY A 77 -0.80 2.79 31.51
CA GLY A 77 -2.03 3.42 32.02
C GLY A 77 -3.05 2.42 32.58
N THR A 78 -3.04 1.17 32.09
CA THR A 78 -3.95 0.11 32.58
C THR A 78 -3.37 -0.71 33.74
N SER A 79 -2.04 -0.85 33.85
CA SER A 79 -1.38 -1.72 34.79
C SER A 79 -1.06 -1.06 36.12
N MET A 80 -1.18 0.27 36.24
CA MET A 80 -0.75 0.98 37.45
C MET A 80 -1.84 1.06 38.52
N SER A 81 -1.64 0.28 39.57
CA SER A 81 -2.17 0.56 40.88
C SER A 81 -1.25 1.54 41.62
N SER A 82 -1.83 2.40 42.41
CA SER A 82 -1.32 3.64 43.02
C SER A 82 -0.01 3.58 43.83
N SER A 83 0.75 2.50 43.83
CA SER A 83 1.90 2.32 44.73
C SER A 83 3.29 2.37 44.07
N GLN A 84 3.40 2.58 42.74
CA GLN A 84 4.68 2.50 42.01
C GLN A 84 5.03 3.77 41.24
N THR A 85 4.79 4.93 41.77
CA THR A 85 4.89 6.20 41.04
C THR A 85 6.33 6.70 40.77
N THR A 86 7.33 6.19 41.47
CA THR A 86 8.70 6.74 41.47
C THR A 86 9.56 6.36 40.27
N SER A 87 9.12 5.45 39.41
CA SER A 87 9.92 4.95 38.26
C SER A 87 9.14 4.85 36.96
N LEU A 88 8.01 5.56 36.78
CA LEU A 88 7.19 5.42 35.57
C LEU A 88 7.92 5.89 34.33
N ALA A 89 8.61 7.02 34.40
CA ALA A 89 9.35 7.58 33.26
C ALA A 89 10.50 6.66 32.85
N ASP A 90 11.22 6.10 33.83
CA ASP A 90 12.31 5.17 33.56
C ASP A 90 11.77 3.87 32.96
N THR A 91 10.72 3.30 33.55
CA THR A 91 10.07 2.09 33.01
C THR A 91 9.53 2.29 31.62
N TYR A 92 8.94 3.45 31.32
CA TYR A 92 8.50 3.81 29.98
C TYR A 92 9.68 3.87 29.01
N GLY A 93 10.73 4.60 29.37
CA GLY A 93 11.95 4.73 28.57
C GLY A 93 12.60 3.38 28.27
N GLU A 94 12.81 2.55 29.30
CA GLU A 94 13.39 1.22 29.15
C GLU A 94 12.57 0.30 28.23
N ARG A 95 11.24 0.29 28.39
CA ARG A 95 10.36 -0.55 27.54
C ARG A 95 10.35 -0.07 26.08
N VAL A 96 10.30 1.25 25.84
CA VAL A 96 10.39 1.80 24.50
C VAL A 96 11.73 1.43 23.87
N GLN A 97 12.83 1.66 24.59
CA GLN A 97 14.17 1.36 24.10
C GLN A 97 14.32 -0.12 23.76
N ALA A 98 13.94 -1.02 24.64
CA ALA A 98 14.02 -2.47 24.41
C ALA A 98 13.23 -2.92 23.17
N LYS A 99 12.02 -2.37 22.96
CA LYS A 99 11.22 -2.67 21.76
C LYS A 99 11.86 -2.10 20.48
N MET A 100 12.38 -0.87 20.56
CA MET A 100 13.02 -0.23 19.42
C MET A 100 14.36 -0.88 19.07
N ASP A 101 15.16 -1.30 20.04
CA ASP A 101 16.38 -2.06 19.81
C ASP A 101 16.08 -3.37 19.06
N GLY A 102 15.04 -4.08 19.47
CA GLY A 102 14.58 -5.28 18.78
C GLY A 102 14.12 -5.01 17.34
N TYR A 103 13.43 -3.89 17.10
CA TYR A 103 13.04 -3.49 15.77
C TYR A 103 14.24 -3.07 14.90
N GLN A 104 15.16 -2.30 15.43
CA GLN A 104 16.36 -1.84 14.73
C GLN A 104 17.35 -2.97 14.40
N ALA A 105 17.33 -4.04 15.18
CA ALA A 105 18.13 -5.25 14.90
C ALA A 105 17.59 -6.07 13.73
N GLN A 106 16.36 -5.81 13.27
CA GLN A 106 15.77 -6.48 12.11
C GLN A 106 16.39 -5.96 10.81
N THR A 107 16.51 -6.86 9.82
CA THR A 107 16.96 -6.52 8.48
C THR A 107 15.91 -5.69 7.71
N ALA A 108 16.31 -5.04 6.62
CA ALA A 108 15.37 -4.33 5.75
C ALA A 108 14.26 -5.25 5.22
N ARG A 109 14.55 -6.51 4.93
CA ARG A 109 13.55 -7.50 4.52
C ARG A 109 12.53 -7.77 5.61
N GLN A 110 13.00 -7.96 6.85
CA GLN A 110 12.13 -8.24 8.00
C GLN A 110 11.21 -7.06 8.31
N ARG A 111 11.72 -5.81 8.22
CA ARG A 111 10.95 -4.60 8.51
C ARG A 111 9.96 -4.22 7.43
N TYR A 112 10.36 -4.31 6.15
CA TYR A 112 9.60 -3.67 5.06
C TYR A 112 8.97 -4.65 4.08
N ALA A 113 9.51 -5.87 3.87
CA ALA A 113 9.04 -6.73 2.79
C ALA A 113 7.55 -7.10 2.87
N ARG A 114 7.00 -7.18 4.09
CA ARG A 114 5.59 -7.48 4.34
C ARG A 114 4.77 -6.26 4.78
N HIS A 115 5.38 -5.07 4.85
CA HIS A 115 4.67 -3.86 5.31
C HIS A 115 3.72 -3.34 4.20
N PRO A 116 2.39 -3.24 4.45
CA PRO A 116 1.41 -2.92 3.41
C PRO A 116 1.70 -1.62 2.67
N ALA A 117 2.05 -0.55 3.40
CA ALA A 117 2.35 0.74 2.78
C ALA A 117 3.62 0.70 1.91
N TYR A 118 4.62 -0.13 2.27
CA TYR A 118 5.82 -0.28 1.44
C TYR A 118 5.56 -1.13 0.21
N ILE A 119 4.74 -2.17 0.32
CA ILE A 119 4.27 -2.97 -0.82
C ILE A 119 3.54 -2.06 -1.81
N GLU A 120 2.60 -1.24 -1.33
CA GLU A 120 1.85 -0.31 -2.18
C GLU A 120 2.76 0.71 -2.85
N PHE A 121 3.71 1.30 -2.11
CA PHE A 121 4.71 2.23 -2.66
C PHE A 121 5.51 1.58 -3.79
N ARG A 122 6.08 0.40 -3.55
CA ARG A 122 6.92 -0.30 -4.53
C ARG A 122 6.11 -0.77 -5.74
N SER A 123 4.88 -1.25 -5.52
CA SER A 123 3.99 -1.66 -6.60
C SER A 123 3.64 -0.50 -7.52
N ARG A 124 3.37 0.68 -6.95
CA ARG A 124 3.04 1.87 -7.75
C ARG A 124 4.21 2.35 -8.61
N VAL A 125 5.41 2.35 -8.07
CA VAL A 125 6.63 2.69 -8.82
C VAL A 125 6.90 1.64 -9.90
N TRP A 126 6.78 0.35 -9.56
CA TRP A 126 7.00 -0.75 -10.49
C TRP A 126 6.09 -0.68 -11.72
N GLU A 127 4.81 -0.40 -11.52
CA GLU A 127 3.81 -0.32 -12.58
C GLU A 127 4.05 0.79 -13.61
N VAL A 128 4.85 1.79 -13.29
CA VAL A 128 5.22 2.84 -14.25
C VAL A 128 6.14 2.30 -15.33
N SER A 129 7.12 1.50 -14.96
CA SER A 129 8.19 1.03 -15.85
C SER A 129 7.98 -0.40 -16.37
N HIS A 130 7.09 -1.19 -15.72
CA HIS A 130 6.92 -2.61 -16.01
C HIS A 130 5.46 -2.97 -16.32
N GLN A 131 5.27 -3.85 -17.30
CA GLN A 131 3.93 -4.34 -17.70
C GLN A 131 3.46 -5.54 -16.88
N GLY A 132 4.36 -6.18 -16.12
CA GLY A 132 4.09 -7.39 -15.33
C GLY A 132 3.88 -7.10 -13.84
N ALA A 133 3.36 -8.09 -13.13
CA ALA A 133 3.26 -8.03 -11.68
C ALA A 133 4.64 -7.81 -11.03
N MET A 134 4.67 -7.02 -9.97
CA MET A 134 5.90 -6.82 -9.20
C MET A 134 6.30 -8.15 -8.53
N PRO A 135 7.58 -8.56 -8.63
CA PRO A 135 8.08 -9.68 -7.83
C PRO A 135 7.89 -9.43 -6.33
N PRO A 136 7.85 -10.49 -5.52
CA PRO A 136 7.81 -10.33 -4.06
C PRO A 136 8.93 -9.41 -3.57
N LEU A 137 8.64 -8.51 -2.63
CA LEU A 137 9.63 -7.56 -2.12
C LEU A 137 10.84 -8.22 -1.48
N VAL A 138 10.68 -9.44 -0.98
CA VAL A 138 11.80 -10.26 -0.46
C VAL A 138 12.88 -10.46 -1.53
N ASP A 139 12.49 -10.57 -2.81
CA ASP A 139 13.44 -10.76 -3.92
C ASP A 139 14.04 -9.44 -4.40
N LEU A 140 13.35 -8.33 -4.18
CA LEU A 140 13.80 -6.99 -4.60
C LEU A 140 14.67 -6.28 -3.56
N LEU A 141 14.54 -6.64 -2.29
CA LEU A 141 15.36 -6.07 -1.22
C LEU A 141 16.71 -6.79 -1.11
N PRO A 142 17.80 -6.06 -0.82
CA PRO A 142 19.10 -6.68 -0.63
C PRO A 142 19.07 -7.71 0.49
N ARG A 143 19.82 -8.79 0.33
CA ARG A 143 19.96 -9.81 1.35
C ARG A 143 20.99 -9.36 2.38
N GLU A 144 20.61 -9.41 3.64
CA GLU A 144 21.46 -9.06 4.77
C GLU A 144 21.73 -10.28 5.67
N PRO A 145 22.82 -10.29 6.45
CA PRO A 145 23.02 -11.33 7.45
C PRO A 145 21.86 -11.34 8.46
N GLY A 146 21.24 -12.50 8.66
CA GLY A 146 20.03 -12.64 9.49
C GLY A 146 18.73 -12.80 8.70
N ASP A 147 18.79 -12.78 7.37
CA ASP A 147 17.63 -13.04 6.50
C ASP A 147 17.36 -14.54 6.29
N ASP A 148 18.20 -15.43 6.84
CA ASP A 148 18.07 -16.87 6.63
C ASP A 148 16.77 -17.46 7.22
N ASP A 149 16.18 -16.79 8.20
CA ASP A 149 14.89 -17.16 8.78
C ASP A 149 13.68 -16.65 7.96
N VAL A 150 13.91 -15.78 6.98
CA VAL A 150 12.89 -15.30 6.04
C VAL A 150 12.86 -16.19 4.79
N VAL A 151 12.93 -17.48 4.99
CA VAL A 151 12.68 -18.44 3.90
C VAL A 151 11.24 -18.20 3.44
N ALA A 152 11.08 -17.96 2.14
CA ALA A 152 9.80 -18.12 1.50
C ALA A 152 9.26 -19.48 1.95
N THR A 153 8.32 -19.50 2.86
CA THR A 153 7.55 -20.72 3.14
C THR A 153 6.98 -21.12 1.80
N PRO A 154 7.38 -22.29 1.24
CA PRO A 154 6.61 -22.84 0.14
C PRO A 154 5.19 -22.93 0.68
N ALA A 155 4.20 -22.54 -0.12
CA ALA A 155 2.81 -22.62 0.22
C ALA A 155 2.52 -24.02 0.81
N GLY A 156 2.62 -24.13 2.12
CA GLY A 156 2.15 -25.25 2.92
C GLY A 156 0.67 -25.03 3.09
N GLU A 157 -0.08 -25.97 2.60
CA GLU A 157 -1.49 -26.16 2.80
C GLU A 157 -1.82 -25.94 4.29
N ASP A 158 -2.77 -25.05 4.58
CA ASP A 158 -3.37 -24.77 5.88
C ASP A 158 -2.93 -23.45 6.57
N GLU A 159 -3.09 -22.31 5.86
CA GLU A 159 -3.60 -21.06 6.41
C GLU A 159 -3.89 -20.14 5.22
N GLU A 160 -5.16 -19.71 5.10
CA GLU A 160 -5.63 -18.73 4.12
C GLU A 160 -5.04 -17.32 4.42
N ASP A 161 -3.74 -17.20 4.54
CA ASP A 161 -3.07 -15.93 4.33
C ASP A 161 -3.02 -15.72 2.82
N ILE A 162 -4.03 -15.03 2.33
CA ILE A 162 -4.05 -14.45 1.01
C ILE A 162 -2.81 -13.56 0.91
N VAL A 163 -1.71 -14.13 0.45
CA VAL A 163 -0.66 -13.37 -0.17
C VAL A 163 -1.36 -12.61 -1.29
N VAL A 164 -1.64 -11.35 -1.06
CA VAL A 164 -1.95 -10.39 -2.10
C VAL A 164 -0.65 -10.20 -2.88
N GLY A 165 -0.20 -11.29 -3.48
CA GLY A 165 0.73 -11.28 -4.58
C GLY A 165 0.05 -10.44 -5.65
N GLY A 166 0.70 -9.36 -6.08
CA GLY A 166 0.17 -8.28 -6.85
C GLY A 166 -0.93 -8.74 -7.80
N ALA A 167 -2.17 -8.42 -7.47
CA ALA A 167 -3.27 -8.62 -8.38
C ALA A 167 -2.80 -7.95 -9.66
N VAL A 168 -2.68 -8.72 -10.74
CA VAL A 168 -2.49 -8.17 -12.08
C VAL A 168 -3.69 -7.28 -12.29
N LEU A 169 -3.53 -6.01 -11.96
CA LEU A 169 -4.61 -5.05 -12.06
C LEU A 169 -4.91 -4.94 -13.54
N GLN A 170 -6.00 -5.57 -13.92
CA GLN A 170 -6.49 -5.52 -15.27
C GLN A 170 -6.90 -4.06 -15.55
N LEU A 171 -6.01 -3.30 -16.19
CA LEU A 171 -6.31 -1.97 -16.69
C LEU A 171 -7.24 -2.02 -17.89
N ARG A 172 -7.62 -3.22 -18.33
CA ARG A 172 -8.52 -3.46 -19.45
C ARG A 172 -9.88 -3.93 -18.95
N CYS A 173 -10.92 -3.38 -19.54
CA CYS A 173 -12.30 -3.79 -19.25
C CYS A 173 -12.55 -5.21 -19.77
N PRO A 174 -13.03 -6.15 -18.93
CA PRO A 174 -13.35 -7.51 -19.36
C PRO A 174 -14.44 -7.59 -20.43
N LEU A 175 -15.29 -6.57 -20.53
CA LEU A 175 -16.37 -6.50 -21.51
C LEU A 175 -15.93 -6.01 -22.87
N THR A 176 -14.99 -5.06 -22.91
CA THR A 176 -14.57 -4.38 -24.16
C THR A 176 -13.17 -4.74 -24.61
N ALA A 177 -12.36 -5.37 -23.74
CA ALA A 177 -10.93 -5.60 -23.90
C ALA A 177 -10.07 -4.33 -24.10
N HIS A 178 -10.67 -3.13 -24.08
CA HIS A 178 -10.00 -1.85 -24.15
C HIS A 178 -9.61 -1.38 -22.74
N LEU A 179 -8.76 -0.33 -22.68
CA LEU A 179 -8.45 0.32 -21.41
C LEU A 179 -9.73 0.81 -20.73
N LEU A 180 -9.76 0.72 -19.41
CA LEU A 180 -10.90 1.12 -18.61
C LEU A 180 -11.19 2.61 -18.79
N GLN A 181 -12.43 2.94 -19.15
CA GLN A 181 -12.92 4.32 -19.24
C GLN A 181 -13.88 4.57 -18.09
N ASP A 182 -13.61 5.62 -17.31
CA ASP A 182 -14.36 5.96 -16.08
C ASP A 182 -14.60 4.72 -15.21
N PRO A 183 -13.53 4.13 -14.63
CA PRO A 183 -13.58 2.83 -14.01
C PRO A 183 -14.48 2.78 -12.77
N VAL A 184 -15.27 1.72 -12.70
CA VAL A 184 -16.06 1.34 -11.52
C VAL A 184 -15.67 -0.06 -11.08
N VAL A 185 -15.68 -0.30 -9.77
CA VAL A 185 -15.33 -1.58 -9.16
C VAL A 185 -16.55 -2.17 -8.47
N ASN A 186 -16.80 -3.47 -8.65
CA ASN A 186 -17.79 -4.17 -7.87
C ASN A 186 -17.24 -4.51 -6.48
N THR A 187 -17.86 -3.99 -5.44
CA THR A 187 -17.42 -4.18 -4.04
C THR A 187 -17.44 -5.63 -3.58
N THR A 188 -18.23 -6.49 -4.23
CA THR A 188 -18.36 -7.90 -3.85
C THR A 188 -17.19 -8.77 -4.33
N CYS A 189 -16.64 -8.49 -5.53
CA CYS A 189 -15.61 -9.33 -6.16
C CYS A 189 -14.38 -8.54 -6.64
N GLN A 190 -14.33 -7.24 -6.40
CA GLN A 190 -13.23 -6.32 -6.75
C GLN A 190 -12.88 -6.26 -8.26
N HIS A 191 -13.74 -6.81 -9.14
CA HIS A 191 -13.55 -6.67 -10.58
C HIS A 191 -13.93 -5.27 -11.05
N ALA A 192 -13.11 -4.73 -11.96
CA ALA A 192 -13.26 -3.38 -12.51
C ALA A 192 -13.82 -3.42 -13.94
N TYR A 193 -14.63 -2.43 -14.26
CA TYR A 193 -15.28 -2.25 -15.57
C TYR A 193 -15.28 -0.80 -15.99
N SER A 194 -15.33 -0.56 -17.31
CA SER A 194 -15.73 0.75 -17.84
C SER A 194 -17.20 0.99 -17.48
N ARG A 195 -17.52 2.17 -16.93
CA ARG A 195 -18.87 2.52 -16.46
C ARG A 195 -19.93 2.31 -17.52
N GLU A 196 -19.68 2.79 -18.74
CA GLU A 196 -20.61 2.65 -19.85
C GLU A 196 -20.83 1.18 -20.22
N ALA A 197 -19.74 0.41 -20.35
CA ALA A 197 -19.81 -1.02 -20.72
C ALA A 197 -20.59 -1.85 -19.72
N ILE A 198 -20.35 -1.68 -18.41
CA ILE A 198 -21.08 -2.43 -17.39
C ILE A 198 -22.55 -1.97 -17.30
N SER A 199 -22.81 -0.68 -17.53
CA SER A 199 -24.18 -0.16 -17.55
C SER A 199 -25.00 -0.74 -18.70
N LEU A 200 -24.41 -0.85 -19.87
CA LEU A 200 -25.00 -1.49 -21.05
C LEU A 200 -25.25 -2.98 -20.80
N TYR A 201 -24.23 -3.69 -20.34
CA TYR A 201 -24.33 -5.11 -19.98
C TYR A 201 -25.45 -5.38 -18.97
N MET A 202 -25.57 -4.55 -17.94
CA MET A 202 -26.65 -4.63 -16.96
C MET A 202 -28.02 -4.35 -17.57
N SER A 203 -28.13 -3.46 -18.55
CA SER A 203 -29.42 -3.16 -19.20
C SER A 203 -29.92 -4.32 -20.07
N GLU A 204 -28.99 -5.01 -20.73
CA GLU A 204 -29.31 -6.12 -21.65
C GLU A 204 -29.57 -7.45 -20.91
N ASN A 205 -28.89 -7.67 -19.77
CA ASN A 205 -28.90 -8.95 -19.04
C ASN A 205 -29.69 -8.92 -17.72
N ARG A 206 -30.58 -7.96 -17.53
CA ARG A 206 -31.32 -7.78 -16.28
C ARG A 206 -32.17 -9.01 -15.91
N THR A 207 -31.90 -9.52 -14.71
CA THR A 207 -32.86 -10.45 -14.05
C THR A 207 -34.01 -9.67 -13.43
N ARG A 208 -35.08 -10.37 -13.02
CA ARG A 208 -36.21 -9.75 -12.29
C ARG A 208 -35.78 -9.07 -10.98
N SER A 209 -34.64 -9.47 -10.39
CA SER A 209 -34.06 -8.89 -9.18
C SER A 209 -33.19 -7.64 -9.46
N GLY A 210 -32.99 -7.25 -10.73
CA GLY A 210 -32.15 -6.11 -11.10
C GLY A 210 -30.66 -6.35 -10.96
N SER A 211 -30.22 -7.58 -10.72
CA SER A 211 -28.83 -8.01 -10.62
C SER A 211 -28.39 -8.76 -11.88
N VAL A 212 -27.11 -8.71 -12.20
CA VAL A 212 -26.47 -9.53 -13.24
C VAL A 212 -25.30 -10.30 -12.64
N GLN A 213 -24.90 -11.39 -13.26
CA GLN A 213 -23.67 -12.08 -12.90
C GLN A 213 -22.45 -11.25 -13.35
N CYS A 214 -21.39 -11.28 -12.56
CA CYS A 214 -20.12 -10.65 -12.89
C CYS A 214 -19.60 -11.17 -14.24
N PRO A 215 -19.32 -10.28 -15.22
CA PRO A 215 -18.87 -10.72 -16.56
C PRO A 215 -17.39 -11.09 -16.61
N ALA A 216 -16.65 -10.97 -15.51
CA ALA A 216 -15.26 -11.43 -15.45
C ALA A 216 -15.18 -12.94 -15.46
N THR A 217 -14.29 -13.51 -16.27
CA THR A 217 -14.13 -14.95 -16.45
C THR A 217 -13.94 -15.68 -15.12
N GLY A 218 -14.76 -16.68 -14.88
CA GLY A 218 -14.68 -17.52 -13.67
C GLY A 218 -15.33 -16.90 -12.42
N CYS A 219 -15.87 -15.69 -12.48
CA CYS A 219 -16.52 -15.04 -11.34
C CYS A 219 -18.02 -15.30 -11.31
N THR A 220 -18.55 -15.74 -10.16
CA THR A 220 -19.99 -16.00 -9.95
C THR A 220 -20.67 -14.91 -9.12
N ALA A 221 -19.94 -13.86 -8.73
CA ALA A 221 -20.48 -12.80 -7.89
C ALA A 221 -21.60 -12.02 -8.60
N SER A 222 -22.52 -11.47 -7.83
CA SER A 222 -23.60 -10.63 -8.33
C SER A 222 -23.13 -9.17 -8.45
N VAL A 223 -23.56 -8.52 -9.52
CA VAL A 223 -23.32 -7.08 -9.77
C VAL A 223 -24.66 -6.36 -9.79
N THR A 224 -24.77 -5.32 -8.99
CA THR A 224 -25.93 -4.40 -8.93
C THR A 224 -25.44 -2.96 -9.03
N ARG A 225 -26.35 -2.01 -9.27
CA ARG A 225 -25.95 -0.59 -9.25
C ARG A 225 -25.41 -0.13 -7.91
N SER A 226 -25.88 -0.70 -6.81
CA SER A 226 -25.44 -0.36 -5.46
C SER A 226 -24.10 -0.95 -5.08
N THR A 227 -23.66 -2.04 -5.75
CA THR A 227 -22.34 -2.65 -5.52
C THR A 227 -21.24 -2.08 -6.42
N LEU A 228 -21.60 -1.24 -7.39
CA LEU A 228 -20.62 -0.53 -8.22
C LEU A 228 -20.21 0.79 -7.55
N GLN A 229 -18.93 0.93 -7.30
CA GLN A 229 -18.34 2.13 -6.72
C GLN A 229 -17.31 2.75 -7.68
N ASP A 230 -17.21 4.07 -7.63
CA ASP A 230 -16.20 4.81 -8.38
C ASP A 230 -14.79 4.43 -7.91
N ALA A 231 -13.89 4.25 -8.86
CA ALA A 231 -12.51 3.86 -8.58
C ALA A 231 -11.52 4.96 -9.06
N PRO A 232 -11.45 6.11 -8.36
CA PRO A 232 -10.62 7.23 -8.78
C PRO A 232 -9.12 6.89 -8.80
N ALA A 233 -8.66 6.01 -7.90
CA ALA A 233 -7.29 5.53 -7.92
C ALA A 233 -6.99 4.72 -9.19
N LEU A 234 -7.89 3.83 -9.59
CA LEU A 234 -7.77 3.05 -10.82
C LEU A 234 -7.85 3.95 -12.07
N LYS A 235 -8.69 4.99 -12.06
CA LYS A 235 -8.76 5.97 -13.14
C LYS A 235 -7.41 6.67 -13.36
N ARG A 236 -6.79 7.17 -12.29
CA ARG A 236 -5.45 7.78 -12.36
C ARG A 236 -4.39 6.81 -12.90
N ARG A 237 -4.49 5.51 -12.56
CA ARG A 237 -3.56 4.47 -13.06
C ARG A 237 -3.73 4.23 -14.55
N VAL A 238 -4.97 4.16 -15.05
CA VAL A 238 -5.25 4.01 -16.48
C VAL A 238 -4.72 5.22 -17.26
N GLU A 239 -5.01 6.43 -16.80
CA GLU A 239 -4.54 7.68 -17.42
C GLU A 239 -3.00 7.74 -17.46
N ARG A 240 -2.33 7.28 -16.40
CA ARG A 240 -0.87 7.19 -16.33
C ARG A 240 -0.32 6.19 -17.36
N TYR A 241 -0.92 5.01 -17.41
CA TYR A 241 -0.54 3.97 -18.38
C TYR A 241 -0.71 4.47 -19.83
N GLU A 242 -1.81 5.15 -20.16
CA GLU A 242 -2.03 5.74 -21.48
C GLU A 242 -0.95 6.77 -21.84
N ARG A 243 -0.64 7.70 -20.92
CA ARG A 243 0.43 8.68 -21.13
C ARG A 243 1.79 8.01 -21.35
N HIS A 244 2.10 6.98 -20.60
CA HIS A 244 3.34 6.23 -20.78
C HIS A 244 3.41 5.54 -22.15
N GLN A 245 2.33 4.90 -22.61
CA GLN A 245 2.28 4.28 -23.93
C GLN A 245 2.49 5.31 -25.05
N LEU A 246 1.84 6.46 -24.96
CA LEU A 246 2.00 7.54 -25.93
C LEU A 246 3.46 8.05 -26.01
N ARG A 247 4.14 8.19 -24.87
CA ARG A 247 5.57 8.56 -24.84
C ARG A 247 6.46 7.51 -25.51
N LEU A 248 6.23 6.23 -25.23
CA LEU A 248 6.98 5.14 -25.86
C LEU A 248 6.79 5.11 -27.37
N GLU A 249 5.58 5.36 -27.85
CA GLU A 249 5.29 5.45 -29.29
C GLU A 249 5.99 6.66 -29.93
N GLU A 250 6.00 7.79 -29.25
CA GLU A 250 6.68 9.00 -29.71
C GLU A 250 8.20 8.81 -29.78
N GLN A 251 8.78 8.19 -28.77
CA GLN A 251 10.21 7.82 -28.76
C GLN A 251 10.56 6.87 -29.90
N ARG A 252 9.74 5.85 -30.19
CA ARG A 252 9.93 4.95 -31.32
C ARG A 252 9.86 5.69 -32.67
N ARG A 253 8.92 6.61 -32.82
CA ARG A 253 8.81 7.43 -34.05
C ARG A 253 10.05 8.30 -34.28
N THR A 254 10.55 8.91 -33.20
CA THR A 254 11.75 9.76 -33.23
C THR A 254 13.00 8.95 -33.60
N GLN A 255 13.16 7.76 -33.05
CA GLN A 255 14.27 6.86 -33.36
C GLN A 255 14.24 6.35 -34.80
N LEU A 256 13.06 5.99 -35.31
CA LEU A 256 12.89 5.56 -36.70
C LEU A 256 13.13 6.72 -37.72
N GLY A 257 12.73 7.94 -37.33
CA GLY A 257 12.93 9.13 -38.18
C GLY A 257 14.40 9.55 -38.28
N THR A 258 15.22 9.23 -37.31
CA THR A 258 16.67 9.56 -37.30
C THR A 258 17.47 8.57 -38.17
N THR A 259 17.00 7.33 -38.30
CA THR A 259 17.70 6.29 -39.11
C THR A 259 17.51 6.48 -40.60
N THR A 260 16.43 7.17 -41.05
CA THR A 260 16.12 7.38 -42.48
C THR A 260 16.84 8.58 -43.10
N LEU A 261 17.59 9.36 -42.32
CA LEU A 261 18.33 10.57 -42.80
C LEU A 261 19.84 10.33 -42.94
N LEU A 262 20.31 9.09 -42.83
CA LEU A 262 21.74 8.74 -42.89
C LEU A 262 22.08 7.77 -44.03
N ASP A 263 21.16 7.55 -45.03
CA ASP A 263 21.41 6.83 -46.28
C ASP A 263 21.46 7.79 -47.46
#